data_579648cb83dc9ab4f98943081a9dcdfd
#
_entry.id   579648cb83dc9ab4f98943081a9dcdfd
#
_cell.length_a   1.000
_cell.length_b   1.000
_cell.length_c   1.000
_cell.angle_alpha   90.00
_cell.angle_beta   90.00
_cell.angle_gamma   90.00
#
_symmetry.space_group_name_H-M   'P 1'
#
loop_
_entity.id
_entity.type
_entity.pdbx_description
1 polymer ?
#
loop_
_entity_poly.entity_id
_entity_poly.type
_entity_poly.pdbx_seq_one_letter_code
_entity_poly.pdbx_strand_id
1 'polypeptide(L)'
;MMDRDSADQSSADSTPIEPPHSNAPSGPVVVSVCTTCKTADGSAVVGPEMFASVRAALGVGDANVVVRPVQCLSVCKRPATVAVTSPDGYTFLFGDLQTESGTAALASFVKSYLKSNYGLVPWRERAEVLRKGMVARVPPMRWSPDDGLAPK
;
A
#
# COMPACT_ATOMS: atom_id res chain seq x y z
N MET A 1 -31.63 37.37 -34.27
CA MET A 1 -31.37 37.00 -33.70
C MET A 1 -30.82 36.15 -33.07
N MET A 2 -30.58 35.88 -32.93
CA MET A 2 -30.15 35.23 -32.32
C MET A 2 -29.86 34.38 -31.70
N ASP A 3 -29.70 33.98 -31.48
CA ASP A 3 -29.45 33.28 -30.83
C ASP A 3 -29.01 32.50 -30.39
N ARG A 4 -28.95 32.22 -30.26
CA ARG A 4 -28.61 31.62 -29.66
C ARG A 4 -28.17 30.83 -29.16
N ASP A 5 -28.06 30.58 -29.11
CA ASP A 5 -27.56 29.90 -28.55
C ASP A 5 -27.26 29.26 -27.88
N SER A 6 -27.34 29.17 -27.73
CA SER A 6 -27.05 28.62 -26.98
C SER A 6 -26.84 27.67 -26.56
N ALA A 7 -26.99 27.39 -26.50
CA ALA A 7 -26.92 26.46 -26.05
C ALA A 7 -26.16 25.67 -25.77
N ASP A 8 -26.06 25.54 -25.73
CA ASP A 8 -25.49 24.73 -25.41
C ASP A 8 -24.78 24.19 -24.75
N GLN A 9 -24.68 24.22 -24.40
CA GLN A 9 -24.09 23.77 -23.79
C GLN A 9 -24.10 22.96 -23.08
N SER A 10 -24.43 22.81 -22.67
CA SER A 10 -24.70 22.00 -21.95
C SER A 10 -24.07 20.94 -22.04
N SER A 11 -24.04 20.57 -22.43
CA SER A 11 -23.49 19.62 -22.63
C SER A 11 -22.54 19.27 -21.86
N ALA A 12 -22.27 19.62 -21.58
CA ALA A 12 -21.33 19.35 -21.00
C ALA A 12 -21.40 18.60 -19.99
N ASP A 13 -22.04 18.48 -19.74
CA ASP A 13 -22.09 17.85 -18.82
C ASP A 13 -21.83 16.61 -18.86
N SER A 14 -21.81 16.20 -19.64
CA SER A 14 -21.50 15.02 -19.64
C SER A 14 -20.30 14.83 -19.03
N THR A 15 -20.25 14.98 -17.88
CA THR A 15 -19.15 14.77 -17.22
C THR A 15 -18.78 13.39 -17.28
N PRO A 16 -17.63 13.09 -17.64
CA PRO A 16 -17.20 11.73 -17.67
C PRO A 16 -17.31 11.14 -16.32
N ILE A 17 -17.77 9.97 -16.27
CA ILE A 17 -17.79 9.24 -15.06
C ILE A 17 -16.37 8.94 -14.70
N GLU A 18 -15.94 9.44 -13.59
CA GLU A 18 -14.62 9.17 -13.11
C GLU A 18 -14.43 7.71 -12.86
N PRO A 19 -13.30 7.17 -13.22
CA PRO A 19 -13.01 5.79 -12.88
C PRO A 19 -13.08 5.61 -11.36
N PRO A 20 -13.58 4.48 -10.90
CA PRO A 20 -13.69 4.27 -9.46
C PRO A 20 -12.37 4.27 -8.74
N HIS A 21 -11.26 4.16 -9.47
CA HIS A 21 -9.95 4.15 -8.86
C HIS A 21 -9.17 5.41 -9.19
N SER A 22 -9.87 6.53 -9.38
CA SER A 22 -9.21 7.78 -9.72
C SER A 22 -8.24 8.24 -8.62
N ASN A 23 -8.40 7.76 -7.39
CA ASN A 23 -7.51 8.10 -6.30
C ASN A 23 -6.50 7.00 -6.00
N ALA A 24 -6.30 6.08 -6.92
CA ALA A 24 -5.26 5.07 -6.76
C ALA A 24 -3.89 5.73 -6.68
N PRO A 25 -2.95 5.15 -5.93
CA PRO A 25 -1.62 5.75 -5.79
C PRO A 25 -0.95 5.91 -7.15
N SER A 26 -0.45 7.10 -7.42
CA SER A 26 0.14 7.41 -8.73
C SER A 26 1.65 7.37 -8.71
N GLY A 27 2.26 7.48 -7.56
CA GLY A 27 3.71 7.41 -7.46
C GLY A 27 4.18 6.00 -7.20
N PRO A 28 5.49 5.82 -7.02
CA PRO A 28 5.99 4.49 -6.72
C PRO A 28 5.51 4.02 -5.36
N VAL A 29 5.27 2.73 -5.26
CA VAL A 29 5.01 2.09 -3.99
C VAL A 29 6.35 1.69 -3.41
N VAL A 30 6.61 2.11 -2.19
CA VAL A 30 7.85 1.81 -1.52
C VAL A 30 7.57 0.77 -0.44
N VAL A 31 8.26 -0.35 -0.54
CA VAL A 31 8.17 -1.42 0.44
C VAL A 31 9.45 -1.37 1.28
N SER A 32 9.30 -0.96 2.53
CA SER A 32 10.43 -0.81 3.45
C SER A 32 10.50 -2.03 4.35
N VAL A 33 11.62 -2.74 4.31
CA VAL A 33 11.79 -3.96 5.07
C VAL A 33 12.81 -3.72 6.18
N CYS A 34 12.41 -4.02 7.41
CA CYS A 34 13.29 -3.86 8.55
C CYS A 34 14.41 -4.90 8.51
N THR A 35 15.66 -4.44 8.51
CA THR A 35 16.81 -5.35 8.40
C THR A 35 17.35 -5.80 9.74
N THR A 36 16.87 -5.24 10.84
CA THR A 36 17.38 -5.63 12.18
C THR A 36 16.42 -6.52 12.93
N CYS A 37 15.29 -6.89 12.33
CA CYS A 37 14.32 -7.75 13.00
C CYS A 37 14.91 -9.12 13.27
N LYS A 38 14.54 -9.65 14.44
CA LYS A 38 14.95 -10.99 14.85
C LYS A 38 13.75 -11.91 14.81
N THR A 39 14.00 -13.19 14.98
CA THR A 39 12.91 -14.15 15.17
C THR A 39 12.19 -13.82 16.49
N ALA A 40 10.98 -14.35 16.65
CA ALA A 40 10.17 -14.07 17.82
C ALA A 40 10.89 -14.45 19.11
N ASP A 41 11.71 -15.49 19.08
CA ASP A 41 12.48 -15.93 20.25
C ASP A 41 13.80 -15.17 20.39
N GLY A 42 14.12 -14.27 19.47
CA GLY A 42 15.34 -13.48 19.53
C GLY A 42 16.61 -14.22 19.14
N SER A 43 16.50 -15.46 18.68
CA SER A 43 17.67 -16.31 18.43
C SER A 43 18.39 -16.02 17.12
N ALA A 44 17.72 -15.40 16.15
CA ALA A 44 18.32 -15.16 14.84
C ALA A 44 17.82 -13.85 14.28
N VAL A 45 18.63 -13.23 13.41
CA VAL A 45 18.24 -12.02 12.69
C VAL A 45 17.64 -12.46 11.36
N VAL A 46 16.38 -12.09 11.12
CA VAL A 46 15.67 -12.49 9.89
C VAL A 46 15.47 -11.34 8.90
N GLY A 47 15.77 -10.11 9.33
CA GLY A 47 15.55 -8.94 8.48
C GLY A 47 16.21 -9.03 7.11
N PRO A 48 17.51 -9.34 7.04
CA PRO A 48 18.19 -9.42 5.73
C PRO A 48 17.59 -10.49 4.82
N GLU A 49 17.20 -11.62 5.38
CA GLU A 49 16.56 -12.68 4.59
C GLU A 49 15.21 -12.22 4.06
N MET A 50 14.42 -11.58 4.91
CA MET A 50 13.14 -11.03 4.52
C MET A 50 13.31 -10.00 3.42
N PHE A 51 14.29 -9.11 3.57
CA PHE A 51 14.56 -8.10 2.56
C PHE A 51 14.91 -8.74 1.22
N ALA A 52 15.80 -9.72 1.23
CA ALA A 52 16.21 -10.38 -0.01
C ALA A 52 15.02 -11.06 -0.69
N SER A 53 14.18 -11.71 0.09
CA SER A 53 13.00 -12.41 -0.43
C SER A 53 12.00 -11.43 -1.05
N VAL A 54 11.70 -10.36 -0.34
CA VAL A 54 10.75 -9.36 -0.82
C VAL A 54 11.29 -8.65 -2.06
N ARG A 55 12.58 -8.33 -2.05
CA ARG A 55 13.20 -7.68 -3.20
C ARG A 55 13.15 -8.56 -4.43
N ALA A 56 13.41 -9.84 -4.26
CA ALA A 56 13.36 -10.78 -5.39
C ALA A 56 11.96 -10.90 -5.96
N ALA A 57 10.94 -10.85 -5.09
CA ALA A 57 9.57 -11.02 -5.53
C ALA A 57 8.95 -9.75 -6.08
N LEU A 58 9.33 -8.58 -5.57
CA LEU A 58 8.66 -7.33 -5.89
C LEU A 58 9.54 -6.32 -6.59
N GLY A 59 10.82 -6.33 -6.33
CA GLY A 59 11.72 -5.29 -6.77
C GLY A 59 12.25 -5.46 -8.18
N VAL A 60 11.93 -6.55 -8.84
CA VAL A 60 12.48 -6.84 -10.16
C VAL A 60 11.42 -6.66 -11.21
N GLY A 61 11.69 -5.80 -12.17
CA GLY A 61 10.85 -5.69 -13.35
C GLY A 61 9.66 -4.75 -13.23
N ASP A 62 9.42 -4.15 -12.08
CA ASP A 62 8.32 -3.21 -11.96
C ASP A 62 8.88 -1.87 -11.46
N ALA A 63 8.86 -0.87 -12.36
CA ALA A 63 9.39 0.44 -12.05
C ALA A 63 8.54 1.17 -11.01
N ASN A 64 7.31 0.72 -10.78
CA ASN A 64 6.43 1.37 -9.81
C ASN A 64 6.58 0.82 -8.40
N VAL A 65 7.43 -0.17 -8.21
CA VAL A 65 7.63 -0.77 -6.89
C VAL A 65 9.10 -0.69 -6.53
N VAL A 66 9.37 -0.09 -5.38
CA VAL A 66 10.73 0.03 -4.86
C VAL A 66 10.79 -0.71 -3.54
N VAL A 67 11.72 -1.65 -3.42
CA VAL A 67 11.95 -2.35 -2.17
C VAL A 67 13.24 -1.81 -1.57
N ARG A 68 13.18 -1.35 -0.33
CA ARG A 68 14.35 -0.76 0.32
C ARG A 68 14.56 -1.35 1.71
N PRO A 69 15.83 -1.47 2.11
CA PRO A 69 16.11 -1.87 3.48
C PRO A 69 15.99 -0.65 4.40
N VAL A 70 15.47 -0.85 5.59
CA VAL A 70 15.49 0.19 6.61
C VAL A 70 16.03 -0.44 7.88
N GLN A 71 16.71 0.37 8.68
CA GLN A 71 17.34 -0.16 9.85
C GLN A 71 16.34 -0.64 10.89
N CYS A 72 15.26 0.10 11.09
CA CYS A 72 14.29 -0.28 12.11
C CYS A 72 12.95 0.42 11.85
N LEU A 73 11.86 -0.30 12.07
CA LEU A 73 10.51 0.26 12.01
C LEU A 73 9.89 0.36 13.40
N SER A 74 10.70 0.11 14.44
CA SER A 74 10.30 0.25 15.83
C SER A 74 9.18 -0.68 16.29
N VAL A 75 9.04 -1.82 15.64
CA VAL A 75 8.03 -2.80 16.00
C VAL A 75 8.73 -4.11 16.38
N CYS A 76 9.76 -4.00 17.20
CA CYS A 76 10.61 -5.15 17.52
C CYS A 76 9.87 -6.25 18.27
N LYS A 77 8.73 -5.93 18.85
CA LYS A 77 7.92 -6.94 19.55
C LYS A 77 7.13 -7.82 18.58
N ARG A 78 7.07 -7.44 17.33
CA ARG A 78 6.32 -8.17 16.32
C ARG A 78 7.14 -8.35 15.04
N PRO A 79 8.31 -9.01 15.16
CA PRO A 79 9.16 -9.20 13.99
C PRO A 79 8.58 -10.26 13.07
N ALA A 80 8.87 -10.27 11.79
CA ALA A 80 9.59 -9.26 11.05
C ALA A 80 8.61 -8.20 10.58
N THR A 81 9.11 -6.99 10.32
CA THR A 81 8.23 -5.88 9.99
C THR A 81 8.51 -5.32 8.60
N VAL A 82 7.44 -4.91 7.95
CA VAL A 82 7.48 -4.33 6.61
C VAL A 82 6.46 -3.21 6.54
N ALA A 83 6.84 -2.11 5.90
CA ALA A 83 5.92 -1.01 5.65
C ALA A 83 5.71 -0.86 4.14
N VAL A 84 4.46 -0.61 3.74
CA VAL A 84 4.10 -0.33 2.36
C VAL A 84 3.55 1.08 2.32
N THR A 85 4.16 1.94 1.51
CA THR A 85 3.79 3.34 1.46
C THR A 85 3.90 3.89 0.04
N SER A 86 3.21 4.98 -0.22
CA SER A 86 3.37 5.76 -1.45
C SER A 86 3.08 7.22 -1.12
N PRO A 87 3.49 8.16 -2.00
CA PRO A 87 3.26 9.58 -1.71
C PRO A 87 1.79 9.92 -1.47
N ASP A 88 0.89 9.31 -2.22
CA ASP A 88 -0.52 9.64 -2.16
C ASP A 88 -1.37 8.51 -1.58
N GLY A 89 -0.77 7.52 -0.97
CA GLY A 89 -1.49 6.38 -0.46
C GLY A 89 -1.27 6.15 1.02
N TYR A 90 -2.13 5.34 1.60
CA TYR A 90 -1.98 4.96 2.99
C TYR A 90 -0.68 4.21 3.21
N THR A 91 -0.12 4.38 4.39
CA THR A 91 1.01 3.58 4.83
C THR A 91 0.47 2.44 5.66
N PHE A 92 0.82 1.23 5.28
CA PHE A 92 0.48 0.03 6.04
C PHE A 92 1.74 -0.50 6.70
N LEU A 93 1.64 -0.82 7.97
CA LEU A 93 2.75 -1.39 8.72
C LEU A 93 2.33 -2.77 9.19
N PHE A 94 3.12 -3.77 8.82
CA PHE A 94 2.85 -5.16 9.14
C PHE A 94 3.97 -5.71 10.01
N GLY A 95 3.60 -6.60 10.93
CA GLY A 95 4.56 -7.33 11.75
C GLY A 95 4.23 -8.81 11.76
N ASP A 96 4.98 -9.56 12.51
CA ASP A 96 4.80 -11.02 12.67
C ASP A 96 4.87 -11.77 11.34
N LEU A 97 5.66 -11.27 10.39
CA LEU A 97 5.74 -11.88 9.08
C LEU A 97 6.81 -12.96 9.06
N GLN A 98 6.53 -14.02 8.31
CA GLN A 98 7.53 -15.03 8.01
C GLN A 98 8.01 -14.82 6.59
N THR A 99 9.25 -15.19 6.32
CA THR A 99 9.88 -14.85 5.05
C THR A 99 9.08 -15.33 3.85
N GLU A 100 8.72 -16.58 3.83
CA GLU A 100 8.06 -17.15 2.66
C GLU A 100 6.62 -16.68 2.50
N SER A 101 5.82 -16.92 3.53
CA SER A 101 4.40 -16.58 3.47
C SER A 101 4.19 -15.07 3.45
N GLY A 102 5.03 -14.33 4.17
CA GLY A 102 4.96 -12.87 4.17
C GLY A 102 5.29 -12.28 2.81
N THR A 103 6.32 -12.82 2.16
CA THR A 103 6.70 -12.34 0.82
C THR A 103 5.57 -12.56 -0.17
N ALA A 104 4.97 -13.74 -0.19
CA ALA A 104 3.88 -14.04 -1.11
C ALA A 104 2.67 -13.12 -0.83
N ALA A 105 2.37 -12.92 0.44
CA ALA A 105 1.26 -12.06 0.84
C ALA A 105 1.51 -10.60 0.43
N LEU A 106 2.74 -10.12 0.60
CA LEU A 106 3.09 -8.76 0.21
C LEU A 106 3.02 -8.56 -1.30
N ALA A 107 3.42 -9.56 -2.07
CA ALA A 107 3.34 -9.46 -3.53
C ALA A 107 1.88 -9.28 -3.97
N SER A 108 0.98 -10.05 -3.41
CA SER A 108 -0.44 -9.91 -3.68
C SER A 108 -0.98 -8.58 -3.19
N PHE A 109 -0.56 -8.15 -2.00
CA PHE A 109 -1.02 -6.91 -1.40
C PHE A 109 -0.65 -5.69 -2.24
N VAL A 110 0.59 -5.64 -2.73
CA VAL A 110 1.05 -4.51 -3.54
C VAL A 110 0.23 -4.39 -4.82
N LYS A 111 -0.12 -5.50 -5.44
CA LYS A 111 -0.98 -5.46 -6.63
C LYS A 111 -2.33 -4.84 -6.32
N SER A 112 -2.94 -5.24 -5.22
CA SER A 112 -4.22 -4.68 -4.80
C SER A 112 -4.08 -3.22 -4.37
N TYR A 113 -2.97 -2.89 -3.72
CA TYR A 113 -2.68 -1.53 -3.28
C TYR A 113 -2.68 -0.56 -4.46
N LEU A 114 -2.03 -0.95 -5.56
CA LEU A 114 -1.93 -0.11 -6.74
C LEU A 114 -3.27 0.13 -7.43
N LYS A 115 -4.26 -0.71 -7.16
CA LYS A 115 -5.59 -0.61 -7.76
C LYS A 115 -6.63 0.00 -6.84
N SER A 116 -6.29 0.24 -5.59
CA SER A 116 -7.27 0.68 -4.59
C SER A 116 -7.17 2.17 -4.36
N ASN A 117 -8.30 2.81 -4.07
CA ASN A 117 -8.31 4.23 -3.74
C ASN A 117 -7.40 4.48 -2.55
N TYR A 118 -6.45 5.39 -2.70
CA TYR A 118 -5.47 5.73 -1.68
C TYR A 118 -4.70 4.51 -1.16
N GLY A 119 -4.68 3.42 -1.95
CA GLY A 119 -4.05 2.19 -1.51
C GLY A 119 -4.81 1.44 -0.42
N LEU A 120 -6.07 1.78 -0.19
CA LEU A 120 -6.88 1.14 0.83
C LEU A 120 -7.36 -0.22 0.37
N VAL A 121 -6.51 -1.22 0.51
CA VAL A 121 -6.83 -2.58 0.12
C VAL A 121 -7.96 -3.11 1.02
N PRO A 122 -9.06 -3.58 0.44
CA PRO A 122 -10.16 -4.11 1.24
C PRO A 122 -9.73 -5.27 2.11
N TRP A 123 -10.34 -5.38 3.27
CA TRP A 123 -10.02 -6.42 4.24
C TRP A 123 -10.02 -7.81 3.61
N ARG A 124 -11.02 -8.09 2.78
CA ARG A 124 -11.16 -9.40 2.16
C ARG A 124 -10.04 -9.75 1.21
N GLU A 125 -9.42 -8.73 0.61
CA GLU A 125 -8.34 -8.95 -0.35
C GLU A 125 -6.99 -9.11 0.30
N ARG A 126 -6.91 -8.93 1.61
CA ARG A 126 -5.65 -9.10 2.32
C ARG A 126 -5.49 -10.54 2.74
N ALA A 127 -4.30 -11.07 2.52
CA ALA A 127 -3.98 -12.41 3.01
C ALA A 127 -4.10 -12.47 4.53
N GLU A 128 -4.41 -13.63 5.05
CA GLU A 128 -4.60 -13.79 6.49
C GLU A 128 -3.40 -13.33 7.30
N VAL A 129 -2.19 -13.62 6.82
CA VAL A 129 -0.97 -13.22 7.55
C VAL A 129 -0.89 -11.71 7.66
N LEU A 130 -1.39 -10.96 6.68
CA LEU A 130 -1.39 -9.52 6.73
C LEU A 130 -2.53 -8.97 7.58
N ARG A 131 -3.65 -9.65 7.61
CA ARG A 131 -4.74 -9.25 8.50
C ARG A 131 -4.33 -9.41 9.95
N LYS A 132 -3.71 -10.52 10.27
CA LYS A 132 -3.22 -10.79 11.62
C LYS A 132 -1.99 -9.96 11.96
N GLY A 133 -1.18 -9.67 10.97
CA GLY A 133 0.05 -8.92 11.17
C GLY A 133 -0.10 -7.41 11.11
N MET A 134 -1.30 -6.91 10.93
CA MET A 134 -1.51 -5.46 10.83
C MET A 134 -1.13 -4.78 12.13
N VAL A 135 -0.19 -3.85 12.04
CA VAL A 135 0.22 -3.04 13.17
C VAL A 135 -0.47 -1.68 13.13
N ALA A 136 -0.43 -1.05 11.97
CA ALA A 136 -1.00 0.29 11.84
C ALA A 136 -1.25 0.60 10.38
N ARG A 137 -2.16 1.53 10.17
CA ARG A 137 -2.48 2.10 8.88
C ARG A 137 -2.55 3.61 9.05
N VAL A 138 -1.74 4.32 8.29
CA VAL A 138 -1.62 5.77 8.43
C VAL A 138 -2.06 6.43 7.12
N PRO A 139 -2.98 7.40 7.17
CA PRO A 139 -3.42 8.06 5.94
C PRO A 139 -2.31 8.88 5.32
N PRO A 140 -2.39 9.14 4.00
CA PRO A 140 -1.41 9.99 3.35
C PRO A 140 -1.57 11.44 3.82
N MET A 141 -0.53 12.23 3.60
CA MET A 141 -0.60 13.64 3.99
C MET A 141 -1.65 14.39 3.19
N ARG A 142 -1.84 14.00 1.95
CA ARG A 142 -2.87 14.59 1.10
C ARG A 142 -4.05 13.66 1.04
N TRP A 143 -5.07 13.98 1.76
CA TRP A 143 -6.29 13.22 1.74
C TRP A 143 -7.46 14.16 1.95
N SER A 144 -8.62 13.73 1.47
CA SER A 144 -9.84 14.51 1.60
C SER A 144 -10.41 14.36 3.02
N PRO A 145 -11.05 15.40 3.54
CA PRO A 145 -11.76 15.23 4.82
C PRO A 145 -12.75 14.07 4.81
N ASP A 146 -13.28 13.75 3.63
CA ASP A 146 -14.22 12.63 3.51
C ASP A 146 -13.57 11.30 3.75
N ASP A 147 -12.27 11.21 3.60
CA ASP A 147 -11.55 9.95 3.82
C ASP A 147 -11.53 9.56 5.29
N GLY A 148 -11.85 10.49 6.18
CA GLY A 148 -11.95 10.18 7.58
C GLY A 148 -13.27 9.58 8.00
N LEU A 149 -14.19 9.46 7.06
CA LEU A 149 -15.50 8.88 7.36
C LEU A 149 -15.42 7.37 7.32
N ALA A 150 -16.33 6.74 8.04
CA ALA A 150 -16.40 5.29 8.02
C ALA A 150 -16.73 4.81 6.61
N PRO A 151 -16.14 3.72 6.18
CA PRO A 151 -16.48 3.17 4.88
C PRO A 151 -17.95 2.75 4.87
N LYS A 152 -18.57 2.98 3.74
CA LYS A 152 -19.98 2.63 3.55
C LYS A 152 -20.12 1.22 3.05
#